data_d0c00935ce03b7aee338b9cbbae1a2cf
#
_entry.id   d0c00935ce03b7aee338b9cbbae1a2cf
#
_cell.length_a   1.000
_cell.length_b   1.000
_cell.length_c   1.000
_cell.angle_alpha   90.00
_cell.angle_beta   90.00
_cell.angle_gamma   90.00
#
_symmetry.space_group_name_H-M   'P 1'
#
loop_
_entity.id
_entity.type
_entity.pdbx_description
1 polymer ?
#
loop_
_entity_poly.entity_id
_entity_poly.type
_entity_poly.pdbx_seq_one_letter_code
_entity_poly.pdbx_strand_id
1 'polypeptide(L)'
;MSAEQEGRIRVTEYLNLDIERERWMCNRCGREIGPARENYKKGCLLYDRDPREIHPPLVSGEFNFSPDPLWVRIVEIYCPGCGTQIETEYLPPGHPITHDIEFDLDNLKERLRKGEFVIRAQRLEAAE
;
A
#
# COMPACT_ATOMS: atom_id res chain seq x y z
N MET A 1 -1.44 -9.53 -21.69
CA MET A 1 -1.47 -8.27 -20.93
C MET A 1 -1.57 -7.09 -21.89
N SER A 2 -2.34 -6.07 -21.52
CA SER A 2 -2.42 -4.87 -22.31
C SER A 2 -1.11 -4.08 -22.24
N ALA A 3 -0.83 -3.27 -23.27
CA ALA A 3 0.36 -2.40 -23.27
C ALA A 3 0.39 -1.46 -22.06
N GLU A 4 -0.77 -1.13 -21.52
CA GLU A 4 -0.88 -0.27 -20.33
C GLU A 4 -0.30 -0.90 -19.06
N GLN A 5 -0.16 -2.22 -19.03
CA GLN A 5 0.37 -2.94 -17.86
C GLN A 5 1.85 -3.26 -17.96
N GLU A 6 2.47 -3.04 -19.11
CA GLU A 6 3.85 -3.47 -19.36
C GLU A 6 4.90 -2.80 -18.48
N GLY A 7 4.71 -1.56 -18.09
CA GLY A 7 5.66 -0.83 -17.24
C GLY A 7 5.37 -0.91 -15.75
N ARG A 8 4.49 -1.79 -15.34
CA ARG A 8 4.03 -1.87 -13.95
C ARG A 8 4.66 -3.02 -13.20
N ILE A 9 5.03 -2.77 -11.95
CA ILE A 9 5.49 -3.80 -11.03
C ILE A 9 4.49 -3.96 -9.90
N ARG A 10 4.37 -5.18 -9.40
CA ARG A 10 3.55 -5.49 -8.24
C ARG A 10 4.38 -5.23 -6.98
N VAL A 11 3.95 -4.29 -6.16
CA VAL A 11 4.66 -3.91 -4.94
C VAL A 11 4.13 -4.67 -3.74
N THR A 12 2.82 -4.70 -3.58
CA THR A 12 2.13 -5.48 -2.55
C THR A 12 1.02 -6.29 -3.21
N GLU A 13 0.24 -7.00 -2.42
CA GLU A 13 -0.84 -7.83 -2.93
C GLU A 13 -1.83 -7.05 -3.82
N TYR A 14 -2.12 -5.79 -3.50
CA TYR A 14 -3.10 -4.98 -4.22
C TYR A 14 -2.56 -3.67 -4.77
N LEU A 15 -1.27 -3.42 -4.62
CA LEU A 15 -0.65 -2.16 -5.03
C LEU A 15 0.40 -2.40 -6.11
N ASN A 16 0.23 -1.71 -7.23
CA ASN A 16 1.21 -1.69 -8.31
C ASN A 16 1.87 -0.32 -8.42
N LEU A 17 3.07 -0.31 -8.94
CA LEU A 17 3.80 0.90 -9.29
C LEU A 17 4.01 0.94 -10.80
N ASP A 18 3.53 2.02 -11.43
CA ASP A 18 3.87 2.34 -12.81
C ASP A 18 5.11 3.23 -12.77
N ILE A 19 6.27 2.66 -13.10
CA ILE A 19 7.56 3.32 -12.94
C ILE A 19 7.69 4.50 -13.92
N GLU A 20 7.33 4.30 -15.18
CA GLU A 20 7.48 5.35 -16.20
C GLU A 20 6.58 6.54 -15.95
N ARG A 21 5.32 6.28 -15.60
CA ARG A 21 4.36 7.34 -15.32
C ARG A 21 4.50 7.90 -13.90
N GLU A 22 5.26 7.23 -13.05
CA GLU A 22 5.43 7.57 -11.63
C GLU A 22 4.09 7.65 -10.90
N ARG A 23 3.31 6.57 -10.99
CA ARG A 23 1.98 6.50 -10.39
C ARG A 23 1.78 5.22 -9.60
N TRP A 24 1.14 5.35 -8.45
CA TRP A 24 0.61 4.22 -7.72
C TRP A 24 -0.69 3.77 -8.36
N MET A 25 -0.88 2.46 -8.49
CA MET A 25 -2.06 1.89 -9.15
C MET A 25 -2.65 0.78 -8.28
N CYS A 26 -3.98 0.69 -8.24
CA CYS A 26 -4.64 -0.51 -7.71
C CYS A 26 -4.51 -1.62 -8.75
N ASN A 27 -3.95 -2.78 -8.37
CA ASN A 27 -3.81 -3.86 -9.34
C ASN A 27 -5.10 -4.65 -9.57
N ARG A 28 -6.12 -4.41 -8.76
CA ARG A 28 -7.40 -5.11 -8.90
C ARG A 28 -8.34 -4.41 -9.88
N CYS A 29 -8.48 -3.09 -9.80
CA CYS A 29 -9.33 -2.34 -10.73
C CYS A 29 -8.57 -1.49 -11.75
N GLY A 30 -7.25 -1.35 -11.58
CA GLY A 30 -6.40 -0.55 -12.47
C GLY A 30 -6.46 0.94 -12.25
N ARG A 31 -7.17 1.40 -11.22
CA ARG A 31 -7.28 2.83 -10.96
C ARG A 31 -5.95 3.43 -10.52
N GLU A 32 -5.64 4.59 -11.07
CA GLU A 32 -4.52 5.40 -10.59
C GLU A 32 -4.86 5.96 -9.22
N ILE A 33 -3.96 5.74 -8.25
CA ILE A 33 -4.16 6.16 -6.86
C ILE A 33 -3.51 7.51 -6.60
N GLY A 34 -2.31 7.73 -7.12
CA GLY A 34 -1.62 8.99 -6.90
C GLY A 34 -0.17 8.97 -7.36
N PRO A 35 0.55 10.10 -7.15
CA PRO A 35 1.96 10.19 -7.54
C PRO A 35 2.83 9.21 -6.75
N ALA A 36 3.73 8.53 -7.46
CA ALA A 36 4.59 7.52 -6.84
C ALA A 36 5.66 8.09 -5.92
N ARG A 37 5.95 9.40 -6.02
CA ARG A 37 6.89 10.09 -5.13
C ARG A 37 6.26 10.48 -3.81
N GLU A 38 4.95 10.30 -3.67
CA GLU A 38 4.22 10.57 -2.45
C GLU A 38 3.73 9.26 -1.83
N ASN A 39 3.25 9.35 -0.60
CA ASN A 39 2.64 8.22 0.08
C ASN A 39 1.35 7.81 -0.65
N TYR A 40 1.28 6.57 -1.13
CA TYR A 40 0.09 6.07 -1.83
C TYR A 40 -1.19 6.21 -0.99
N LYS A 41 -1.06 6.18 0.33
CA LYS A 41 -2.19 6.26 1.26
C LYS A 41 -2.93 7.59 1.15
N LYS A 42 -2.26 8.65 0.70
CA LYS A 42 -2.90 9.96 0.51
C LYS A 42 -3.98 9.93 -0.59
N GLY A 43 -3.88 9.02 -1.54
CA GLY A 43 -4.88 8.86 -2.60
C GLY A 43 -5.94 7.82 -2.29
N CYS A 44 -5.92 7.23 -1.12
CA CYS A 44 -6.82 6.17 -0.71
C CYS A 44 -7.89 6.67 0.25
N LEU A 45 -8.94 5.88 0.40
CA LEU A 45 -9.93 6.11 1.46
C LEU A 45 -9.37 5.53 2.76
N LEU A 46 -9.40 6.32 3.81
CA LEU A 46 -8.92 5.91 5.13
C LEU A 46 -10.09 5.76 6.08
N TYR A 47 -10.13 4.65 6.80
CA TYR A 47 -11.11 4.42 7.84
C TYR A 47 -10.39 4.13 9.15
N ASP A 48 -10.62 4.95 10.15
CA ASP A 48 -10.06 4.78 11.49
C ASP A 48 -11.02 3.92 12.29
N ARG A 49 -10.72 2.63 12.36
CA ARG A 49 -11.62 1.65 12.98
C ARG A 49 -11.29 1.50 14.45
N ASP A 50 -12.35 1.43 15.27
CA ASP A 50 -12.20 1.10 16.68
C ASP A 50 -11.63 -0.33 16.79
N PRO A 51 -10.51 -0.53 17.51
CA PRO A 51 -9.92 -1.88 17.66
C PRO A 51 -10.87 -2.92 18.20
N ARG A 52 -11.88 -2.52 18.98
CA ARG A 52 -12.86 -3.44 19.55
C ARG A 52 -13.81 -4.03 18.50
N GLU A 53 -13.95 -3.40 17.33
CA GLU A 53 -14.73 -3.96 16.22
C GLU A 53 -14.03 -5.15 15.57
N ILE A 54 -12.70 -5.11 15.51
CA ILE A 54 -11.88 -6.17 14.91
C ILE A 54 -11.55 -7.23 15.95
N HIS A 55 -11.20 -6.79 17.15
CA HIS A 55 -10.84 -7.64 18.28
C HIS A 55 -11.83 -7.41 19.41
N PRO A 56 -13.03 -8.03 19.35
CA PRO A 56 -14.05 -7.79 20.37
C PRO A 56 -13.52 -8.08 21.77
N PRO A 57 -13.99 -7.35 22.76
CA PRO A 57 -13.56 -7.59 24.14
C PRO A 57 -13.84 -9.03 24.55
N LEU A 58 -12.79 -9.77 24.85
CA LEU A 58 -12.85 -11.10 25.43
C LEU A 58 -12.30 -10.96 26.85
N VAL A 59 -13.20 -11.02 27.83
CA VAL A 59 -12.85 -10.82 29.22
C VAL A 59 -12.82 -12.16 29.94
N SER A 60 -11.71 -12.46 30.59
CA SER A 60 -11.55 -13.63 31.46
C SER A 60 -10.98 -13.17 32.79
N GLY A 61 -11.83 -13.19 33.85
CA GLY A 61 -11.44 -12.62 35.13
C GLY A 61 -11.17 -11.12 35.00
N GLU A 62 -9.95 -10.71 35.32
CA GLU A 62 -9.52 -9.32 35.25
C GLU A 62 -8.91 -8.94 33.91
N PHE A 63 -8.78 -9.91 33.00
CA PHE A 63 -8.11 -9.68 31.72
C PHE A 63 -9.09 -9.36 30.59
N ASN A 64 -8.79 -8.32 29.85
CA ASN A 64 -9.48 -7.97 28.62
C ASN A 64 -8.46 -8.06 27.47
N PHE A 65 -8.74 -8.94 26.50
CA PHE A 65 -7.84 -9.23 25.40
C PHE A 65 -8.04 -8.34 24.19
N SER A 66 -9.00 -7.41 24.25
CA SER A 66 -9.19 -6.42 23.18
C SER A 66 -8.16 -5.30 23.32
N PRO A 67 -7.58 -4.82 22.20
CA PRO A 67 -6.71 -3.65 22.26
C PRO A 67 -7.47 -2.43 22.79
N ASP A 68 -6.82 -1.64 23.63
CA ASP A 68 -7.41 -0.44 24.20
C ASP A 68 -7.38 0.69 23.17
N PRO A 69 -8.54 1.26 22.77
CA PRO A 69 -8.57 2.36 21.80
C PRO A 69 -7.88 3.64 22.27
N LEU A 70 -7.56 3.75 23.56
CA LEU A 70 -6.76 4.86 24.07
C LEU A 70 -5.27 4.70 23.75
N TRP A 71 -4.83 3.50 23.41
CA TRP A 71 -3.42 3.18 23.14
C TRP A 71 -3.14 2.84 21.70
N VAL A 72 -4.14 2.34 20.97
CA VAL A 72 -3.96 1.89 19.59
C VAL A 72 -5.20 2.21 18.77
N ARG A 73 -4.97 2.57 17.51
CA ARG A 73 -6.05 2.66 16.51
C ARG A 73 -5.68 1.79 15.32
N ILE A 74 -6.68 1.35 14.60
CA ILE A 74 -6.52 0.55 13.38
C ILE A 74 -6.97 1.43 12.22
N VAL A 75 -6.05 1.72 11.31
CA VAL A 75 -6.36 2.49 10.10
C VAL A 75 -6.41 1.55 8.92
N GLU A 76 -7.58 1.44 8.32
CA GLU A 76 -7.79 0.64 7.11
C GLU A 76 -7.73 1.54 5.89
N ILE A 77 -7.05 1.08 4.84
CA ILE A 77 -6.73 1.86 3.67
C ILE A 77 -7.33 1.16 2.44
N TYR A 78 -8.24 1.86 1.75
CA TYR A 78 -9.04 1.28 0.67
C TYR A 78 -8.80 1.98 -0.65
N CYS A 79 -8.84 1.21 -1.74
CA CYS A 79 -8.85 1.79 -3.08
C CYS A 79 -10.12 2.61 -3.28
N PRO A 80 -10.01 3.88 -3.69
CA PRO A 80 -11.20 4.72 -3.90
C PRO A 80 -12.04 4.31 -5.10
N GLY A 81 -11.52 3.45 -5.97
CA GLY A 81 -12.24 2.96 -7.15
C GLY A 81 -13.06 1.72 -6.89
N CYS A 82 -12.45 0.67 -6.33
CA CYS A 82 -13.11 -0.62 -6.18
C CYS A 82 -13.36 -1.04 -4.73
N GLY A 83 -12.88 -0.27 -3.76
CA GLY A 83 -13.09 -0.58 -2.35
C GLY A 83 -12.20 -1.70 -1.81
N THR A 84 -11.24 -2.19 -2.58
CA THR A 84 -10.30 -3.19 -2.08
C THR A 84 -9.48 -2.61 -0.95
N GLN A 85 -9.36 -3.36 0.14
CA GLN A 85 -8.50 -2.97 1.26
C GLN A 85 -7.05 -3.24 0.88
N ILE A 86 -6.26 -2.18 0.74
CA ILE A 86 -4.87 -2.27 0.29
C ILE A 86 -3.94 -2.53 1.45
N GLU A 87 -4.17 -1.88 2.58
CA GLU A 87 -3.29 -1.95 3.74
C GLU A 87 -4.06 -1.70 5.03
N THR A 88 -3.47 -2.15 6.13
CA THR A 88 -3.96 -1.88 7.48
C THR A 88 -2.78 -1.48 8.35
N GLU A 89 -2.92 -0.40 9.12
CA GLU A 89 -1.89 0.04 10.05
C GLU A 89 -2.43 0.07 11.48
N TYR A 90 -1.59 -0.39 12.40
CA TYR A 90 -1.83 -0.26 13.83
C TYR A 90 -0.98 0.90 14.33
N LEU A 91 -1.60 1.98 14.76
CA LEU A 91 -0.91 3.21 15.14
C LEU A 91 -1.31 3.67 16.54
N PRO A 92 -0.38 4.30 17.30
CA PRO A 92 -0.78 5.01 18.51
C PRO A 92 -1.73 6.15 18.17
N PRO A 93 -2.67 6.52 19.05
CA PRO A 93 -3.53 7.66 18.83
C PRO A 93 -2.70 8.93 18.57
N GLY A 94 -3.11 9.71 17.58
CA GLY A 94 -2.41 10.95 17.21
C GLY A 94 -1.21 10.75 16.30
N HIS A 95 -0.78 9.51 16.06
CA HIS A 95 0.32 9.26 15.12
C HIS A 95 -0.20 9.36 13.69
N PRO A 96 0.50 10.10 12.80
CA PRO A 96 0.09 10.17 11.40
C PRO A 96 0.29 8.84 10.69
N ILE A 97 -0.44 8.66 9.58
CA ILE A 97 -0.22 7.49 8.72
C ILE A 97 1.24 7.45 8.26
N THR A 98 1.80 6.25 8.18
CA THR A 98 3.21 6.09 7.84
C THR A 98 3.43 6.13 6.33
N HIS A 99 4.57 6.69 5.91
CA HIS A 99 5.06 6.59 4.54
C HIS A 99 6.01 5.39 4.50
N ASP A 100 5.44 4.20 4.43
CA ASP A 100 6.16 2.94 4.63
C ASP A 100 6.78 2.38 3.35
N ILE A 101 6.32 2.80 2.18
CA ILE A 101 6.84 2.33 0.90
C ILE A 101 7.31 3.53 0.09
N GLU A 102 8.61 3.60 -0.13
CA GLU A 102 9.23 4.67 -0.89
C GLU A 102 10.31 4.08 -1.79
N PHE A 103 10.28 4.45 -3.07
CA PHE A 103 11.26 4.02 -4.05
C PHE A 103 12.13 5.19 -4.49
N ASP A 104 13.40 4.92 -4.73
CA ASP A 104 14.26 5.84 -5.47
C ASP A 104 13.95 5.68 -6.96
N LEU A 105 12.95 6.41 -7.43
CA LEU A 105 12.46 6.30 -8.80
C LEU A 105 13.49 6.69 -9.84
N ASP A 106 14.30 7.69 -9.54
CA ASP A 106 15.33 8.16 -10.49
C ASP A 106 16.39 7.08 -10.70
N ASN A 107 16.85 6.46 -9.61
CA ASN A 107 17.81 5.36 -9.68
C ASN A 107 17.20 4.15 -10.39
N LEU A 108 15.97 3.81 -10.07
CA LEU A 108 15.28 2.66 -10.66
C LEU A 108 15.08 2.84 -12.17
N LYS A 109 14.67 4.02 -12.60
CA LYS A 109 14.53 4.35 -14.03
C LYS A 109 15.86 4.26 -14.77
N GLU A 110 16.93 4.77 -14.15
CA GLU A 110 18.26 4.74 -14.74
C GLU A 110 18.76 3.31 -14.91
N ARG A 111 18.54 2.47 -13.93
CA ARG A 111 18.95 1.06 -13.99
C ARG A 111 18.14 0.27 -15.02
N LEU A 112 16.86 0.59 -15.17
CA LEU A 112 16.03 0.01 -16.23
C LEU A 112 16.50 0.47 -17.61
N ARG A 113 16.84 1.75 -17.74
CA ARG A 113 17.34 2.31 -19.01
C ARG A 113 18.65 1.67 -19.42
N LYS A 114 19.53 1.38 -18.46
CA LYS A 114 20.81 0.71 -18.71
C LYS A 114 20.69 -0.79 -18.95
N GLY A 115 19.49 -1.35 -18.76
CA GLY A 115 19.29 -2.78 -18.94
C GLY A 115 19.77 -3.64 -17.78
N GLU A 116 20.05 -3.06 -16.63
CA GLU A 116 20.43 -3.82 -15.42
C GLU A 116 19.27 -4.63 -14.87
N PHE A 117 18.04 -4.11 -15.04
CA PHE A 117 16.81 -4.79 -14.68
C PHE A 117 15.88 -4.85 -15.88
N VAL A 118 15.02 -5.86 -15.89
CA VAL A 118 13.90 -5.96 -16.81
C VAL A 118 12.62 -6.20 -16.02
N ILE A 119 11.49 -5.83 -16.59
CA ILE A 119 10.18 -6.08 -15.99
C ILE A 119 9.54 -7.25 -16.72
N ARG A 120 9.25 -8.32 -15.97
CA ARG A 120 8.55 -9.50 -16.48
C ARG A 120 7.47 -9.92 -15.51
N ALA A 121 6.25 -10.12 -16.02
CA ALA A 121 5.11 -10.52 -15.19
C ALA A 121 4.95 -9.63 -13.95
N GLN A 122 5.08 -8.32 -14.12
CA GLN A 122 4.99 -7.31 -13.06
C GLN A 122 6.06 -7.46 -11.97
N ARG A 123 7.21 -8.02 -12.30
CA ARG A 123 8.35 -8.16 -11.40
C ARG A 123 9.58 -7.51 -11.98
N LEU A 124 10.41 -6.97 -11.11
CA LEU A 124 11.75 -6.54 -11.47
C LEU A 124 12.67 -7.75 -11.38
N GLU A 125 13.34 -8.05 -12.47
CA GLU A 125 14.32 -9.15 -12.53
C GLU A 125 15.65 -8.61 -13.00
N ALA A 126 16.74 -9.15 -12.44
CA ALA A 126 18.07 -8.81 -12.92
C ALA A 126 18.22 -9.32 -14.37
N ALA A 127 18.76 -8.47 -15.22
CA ALA A 127 19.07 -8.89 -16.59
C ALA A 127 20.30 -9.79 -16.59
N GLU A 128 20.22 -10.91 -17.32
CA GLU A 128 21.34 -11.84 -17.48
C GLU A 128 22.29 -11.38 -18.57
#